data_d2966ec031a04fc84b050b3a4f2f2ae4
#
_entry.id   d2966ec031a04fc84b050b3a4f2f2ae4
#
_cell.length_a   1.000
_cell.length_b   1.000
_cell.length_c   1.000
_cell.angle_alpha   90.00
_cell.angle_beta   90.00
_cell.angle_gamma   90.00
#
_symmetry.space_group_name_H-M   'P 1'
#
loop_
_entity.id
_entity.type
_entity.pdbx_description
1 polymer ?
#
loop_
_entity_poly.entity_id
_entity_poly.type
_entity_poly.pdbx_seq_one_letter_code
_entity_poly.pdbx_strand_id
1 'polypeptide(L)'
;MILVDYSGSIFAAISVELNRNMGLKTDIDFLRHIILKQLKSYHRKFHEDYGEMVICLDCRKGNWRKELFPAYKFARKKKRIDSGVDWDKIFKDVNTITEEFRKELPYKFVMVDNLEADDVIALLVKNAPEISEQDIGDDAAAILSHGNVKVAAQQGCRR
;
A
#
# COMPACT_ATOMS: atom_id res chain seq x y z
N MET A 1 1.24 -14.41 8.11
CA MET A 1 1.30 -13.50 6.92
C MET A 1 1.15 -12.06 7.35
N ILE A 2 1.89 -11.15 6.74
CA ILE A 2 1.87 -9.70 6.98
C ILE A 2 1.14 -9.04 5.83
N LEU A 3 0.04 -8.31 6.08
CA LEU A 3 -0.65 -7.53 5.07
C LEU A 3 -0.30 -6.05 5.22
N VAL A 4 0.14 -5.42 4.13
CA VAL A 4 0.56 -4.02 4.14
C VAL A 4 -0.38 -3.19 3.26
N ASP A 5 -1.10 -2.21 3.86
CA ASP A 5 -1.65 -1.11 3.09
C ASP A 5 -0.50 -0.25 2.56
N TYR A 6 -0.17 -0.45 1.29
CA TYR A 6 0.98 0.18 0.66
C TYR A 6 0.82 1.70 0.59
N SER A 7 -0.31 2.16 0.05
CA SER A 7 -0.55 3.59 -0.16
C SER A 7 -0.58 4.35 1.17
N GLY A 8 -1.31 3.85 2.16
CA GLY A 8 -1.38 4.47 3.48
C GLY A 8 -0.02 4.58 4.16
N SER A 9 0.74 3.48 4.14
CA SER A 9 2.06 3.41 4.77
C SER A 9 3.10 4.30 4.09
N ILE A 10 3.15 4.26 2.75
CA ILE A 10 4.17 4.96 1.97
C ILE A 10 3.93 6.46 1.97
N PHE A 11 2.69 6.92 1.71
CA PHE A 11 2.42 8.36 1.70
C PHE A 11 2.50 8.99 3.10
N ALA A 12 2.25 8.24 4.17
CA ALA A 12 2.54 8.70 5.53
C ALA A 12 4.05 8.91 5.73
N ALA A 13 4.89 7.95 5.33
CA ALA A 13 6.34 8.05 5.44
C ALA A 13 6.90 9.21 4.59
N ILE A 14 6.45 9.36 3.34
CA ILE A 14 6.84 10.45 2.45
C ILE A 14 6.45 11.80 3.08
N SER A 15 5.22 11.93 3.60
CA SER A 15 4.76 13.17 4.23
C SER A 15 5.59 13.58 5.43
N VAL A 16 6.03 12.61 6.25
CA VAL A 16 6.93 12.87 7.39
C VAL A 16 8.28 13.41 6.91
N GLU A 17 8.86 12.78 5.88
CA GLU A 17 10.16 13.21 5.37
C GLU A 17 10.09 14.57 4.64
N LEU A 18 9.00 14.85 3.91
CA LEU A 18 8.77 16.18 3.31
C LEU A 18 8.67 17.26 4.37
N ASN A 19 7.99 17.02 5.49
CA ASN A 19 7.87 17.97 6.59
C ASN A 19 9.20 18.21 7.31
N ARG A 20 10.07 17.21 7.40
CA ARG A 20 11.39 17.32 8.02
C ARG A 20 12.38 18.09 7.14
N ASN A 21 12.26 17.92 5.84
CA ASN A 21 13.21 18.41 4.85
C ASN A 21 12.58 19.49 3.95
N MET A 22 11.95 20.49 4.56
CA MET A 22 11.33 21.63 3.85
C MET A 22 12.33 22.27 2.89
N GLY A 23 12.14 22.07 1.57
CA GLY A 23 12.98 22.63 0.51
C GLY A 23 13.87 21.63 -0.24
N LEU A 24 13.97 20.37 0.16
CA LEU A 24 14.65 19.35 -0.63
C LEU A 24 13.79 18.95 -1.85
N LYS A 25 14.41 18.92 -3.02
CA LYS A 25 13.80 18.34 -4.21
C LYS A 25 13.60 16.84 -3.97
N THR A 26 12.36 16.39 -4.01
CA THR A 26 12.05 14.96 -4.01
C THR A 26 12.44 14.38 -5.38
N ASP A 27 13.54 13.66 -5.43
CA ASP A 27 13.87 12.82 -6.59
C ASP A 27 13.38 11.39 -6.41
N ILE A 28 13.39 10.63 -7.48
CA ILE A 28 12.90 9.25 -7.49
C ILE A 28 13.75 8.33 -6.61
N ASP A 29 15.06 8.57 -6.48
CA ASP A 29 15.95 7.75 -5.67
C ASP A 29 15.70 7.97 -4.18
N PHE A 30 15.43 9.20 -3.78
CA PHE A 30 15.01 9.52 -2.43
C PHE A 30 13.69 8.83 -2.06
N LEU A 31 12.68 8.88 -2.94
CA LEU A 31 11.42 8.18 -2.74
C LEU A 31 11.62 6.66 -2.67
N ARG A 32 12.44 6.10 -3.56
CA ARG A 32 12.80 4.67 -3.55
C ARG A 32 13.42 4.26 -2.22
N HIS A 33 14.34 5.08 -1.69
CA HIS A 33 14.97 4.84 -0.39
C HIS A 33 13.94 4.82 0.75
N ILE A 34 13.03 5.80 0.80
CA ILE A 34 11.97 5.85 1.83
C ILE A 34 11.09 4.60 1.79
N ILE A 35 10.65 4.23 0.58
CA ILE A 35 9.75 3.08 0.40
C ILE A 35 10.46 1.78 0.81
N LEU A 36 11.68 1.54 0.35
CA LEU A 36 12.47 0.37 0.74
C LEU A 36 12.70 0.31 2.25
N LYS A 37 13.06 1.44 2.85
CA LYS A 37 13.26 1.54 4.30
C LYS A 37 12.00 1.16 5.07
N GLN A 38 10.84 1.62 4.60
CA GLN A 38 9.56 1.32 5.23
C GLN A 38 9.21 -0.17 5.11
N LEU A 39 9.28 -0.75 3.92
CA LEU A 39 9.01 -2.17 3.68
C LEU A 39 9.98 -3.06 4.47
N LYS A 40 11.27 -2.75 4.44
CA LYS A 40 12.29 -3.46 5.22
C LYS A 40 12.04 -3.38 6.73
N SER A 41 11.54 -2.24 7.23
CA SER A 41 11.17 -2.08 8.64
C SER A 41 10.03 -3.02 9.03
N TYR A 42 9.00 -3.13 8.21
CA TYR A 42 7.90 -4.07 8.46
C TYR A 42 8.37 -5.52 8.41
N HIS A 43 9.12 -5.89 7.39
CA HIS A 43 9.68 -7.24 7.27
C HIS A 43 10.49 -7.61 8.52
N ARG A 44 11.47 -6.78 8.90
CA ARG A 44 12.33 -7.05 10.07
C ARG A 44 11.56 -7.16 11.39
N LYS A 45 10.45 -6.42 11.52
CA LYS A 45 9.68 -6.38 12.76
C LYS A 45 8.72 -7.56 12.89
N PHE A 46 8.21 -8.09 11.78
CA PHE A 46 7.06 -8.98 11.82
C PHE A 46 7.29 -10.34 11.15
N HIS A 47 8.37 -10.50 10.38
CA HIS A 47 8.57 -11.72 9.59
C HIS A 47 8.74 -12.97 10.45
N GLU A 48 9.46 -12.89 11.58
CA GLU A 48 9.68 -14.03 12.47
C GLU A 48 8.37 -14.55 13.06
N ASP A 49 7.45 -13.66 13.42
CA ASP A 49 6.18 -14.02 14.06
C ASP A 49 5.08 -14.37 13.06
N TYR A 50 5.08 -13.75 11.88
CA TYR A 50 3.94 -13.78 10.95
C TYR A 50 4.27 -14.28 9.54
N GLY A 51 5.54 -14.57 9.22
CA GLY A 51 5.97 -15.11 7.94
C GLY A 51 5.92 -14.08 6.80
N GLU A 52 5.45 -14.50 5.64
CA GLU A 52 5.50 -13.75 4.39
C GLU A 52 4.74 -12.42 4.41
N MET A 53 5.24 -11.46 3.61
CA MET A 53 4.67 -10.13 3.47
C MET A 53 3.96 -9.97 2.13
N VAL A 54 2.71 -9.54 2.18
CA VAL A 54 1.86 -9.23 1.03
C VAL A 54 1.57 -7.74 0.99
N ILE A 55 1.88 -7.12 -0.13
CA ILE A 55 1.71 -5.69 -0.38
C ILE A 55 0.37 -5.46 -1.08
N CYS A 56 -0.59 -4.87 -0.39
CA CYS A 56 -1.91 -4.57 -0.92
C CYS A 56 -1.92 -3.17 -1.54
N LEU A 57 -2.29 -3.08 -2.82
CA LEU A 57 -2.29 -1.84 -3.61
C LEU A 57 -3.70 -1.34 -3.86
N ASP A 58 -3.85 -0.02 -3.90
CA ASP A 58 -5.08 0.62 -4.41
C ASP A 58 -5.20 0.43 -5.93
N CYS A 59 -6.42 0.19 -6.42
CA CYS A 59 -6.69 0.21 -7.85
C CYS A 59 -6.47 1.62 -8.43
N ARG A 60 -5.68 1.72 -9.49
CA ARG A 60 -5.34 3.00 -10.14
C ARG A 60 -6.46 3.55 -11.01
N LYS A 61 -7.33 2.68 -11.54
CA LYS A 61 -8.42 3.05 -12.46
C LYS A 61 -9.61 3.69 -11.75
N GLY A 62 -9.70 3.57 -10.45
CA GLY A 62 -10.81 4.09 -9.64
C GLY A 62 -11.15 3.14 -8.50
N ASN A 63 -12.23 3.45 -7.79
CA ASN A 63 -12.78 2.57 -6.78
C ASN A 63 -14.32 2.75 -6.70
N TRP A 64 -15.01 1.71 -6.27
CA TRP A 64 -16.46 1.67 -6.16
C TRP A 64 -17.05 2.79 -5.26
N ARG A 65 -16.29 3.26 -4.25
CA ARG A 65 -16.73 4.33 -3.36
C ARG A 65 -16.91 5.66 -4.10
N LYS A 66 -16.05 5.94 -5.11
CA LYS A 66 -16.18 7.16 -5.93
C LYS A 66 -17.37 7.09 -6.88
N GLU A 67 -17.72 5.89 -7.33
CA GLU A 67 -18.91 5.68 -8.16
C GLU A 67 -20.19 5.98 -7.35
N LEU A 68 -20.26 5.52 -6.10
CA LEU A 68 -21.40 5.77 -5.20
C LEU A 68 -21.39 7.18 -4.60
N PHE A 69 -20.21 7.73 -4.31
CA PHE A 69 -20.05 9.03 -3.68
C PHE A 69 -18.90 9.83 -4.32
N PRO A 70 -19.18 10.65 -5.35
CA PRO A 70 -18.14 11.40 -6.08
C PRO A 70 -17.27 12.32 -5.22
N ALA A 71 -17.78 12.81 -4.07
CA ALA A 71 -17.02 13.62 -3.12
C ALA A 71 -16.10 12.81 -2.20
N TYR A 72 -16.01 11.49 -2.37
CA TYR A 72 -15.15 10.64 -1.56
C TYR A 72 -13.68 11.08 -1.61
N LYS A 73 -13.08 11.28 -0.43
CA LYS A 73 -11.70 11.77 -0.25
C LYS A 73 -11.41 13.18 -0.83
N PHE A 74 -12.43 13.99 -1.15
CA PHE A 74 -12.26 15.33 -1.73
C PHE A 74 -11.40 16.24 -0.83
N ALA A 75 -11.57 16.21 0.48
CA ALA A 75 -10.78 17.00 1.41
C ALA A 75 -9.26 16.66 1.34
N ARG A 76 -8.89 15.41 1.04
CA ARG A 76 -7.49 15.02 0.85
C ARG A 76 -6.89 15.66 -0.41
N LYS A 77 -7.68 15.76 -1.49
CA LYS A 77 -7.26 16.42 -2.72
C LYS A 77 -6.99 17.92 -2.47
N LYS A 78 -7.89 18.60 -1.76
CA LYS A 78 -7.72 20.00 -1.41
C LYS A 78 -6.45 20.24 -0.60
N LYS A 79 -6.23 19.46 0.48
CA LYS A 79 -5.01 19.56 1.31
C LYS A 79 -3.72 19.38 0.52
N ARG A 80 -3.71 18.49 -0.49
CA ARG A 80 -2.55 18.28 -1.36
C ARG A 80 -2.27 19.50 -2.23
N ILE A 81 -3.30 20.09 -2.83
CA ILE A 81 -3.17 21.32 -3.63
C ILE A 81 -2.61 22.45 -2.77
N ASP A 82 -3.15 22.61 -1.56
CA ASP A 82 -2.76 23.69 -0.63
C ASP A 82 -1.33 23.51 -0.07
N SER A 83 -0.75 22.32 -0.18
CA SER A 83 0.58 22.00 0.37
C SER A 83 1.76 22.57 -0.44
N GLY A 84 1.53 23.01 -1.68
CA GLY A 84 2.59 23.47 -2.59
C GLY A 84 3.56 22.37 -3.07
N VAL A 85 3.31 21.12 -2.74
CA VAL A 85 4.12 19.96 -3.14
C VAL A 85 3.62 19.43 -4.48
N ASP A 86 4.53 19.09 -5.38
CA ASP A 86 4.20 18.43 -6.66
C ASP A 86 3.82 16.96 -6.44
N TRP A 87 2.59 16.75 -5.96
CA TRP A 87 2.04 15.42 -5.71
C TRP A 87 1.87 14.59 -6.97
N ASP A 88 1.65 15.21 -8.12
CA ASP A 88 1.48 14.49 -9.38
C ASP A 88 2.79 13.82 -9.80
N LYS A 89 3.90 14.54 -9.65
CA LYS A 89 5.23 13.96 -9.83
C LYS A 89 5.50 12.84 -8.83
N ILE A 90 5.21 13.04 -7.55
CA ILE A 90 5.40 12.02 -6.50
C ILE A 90 4.58 10.76 -6.81
N PHE A 91 3.32 10.88 -7.21
CA PHE A 91 2.49 9.73 -7.59
C PHE A 91 3.06 8.98 -8.79
N LYS A 92 3.54 9.70 -9.81
CA LYS A 92 4.18 9.11 -10.98
C LYS A 92 5.44 8.32 -10.58
N ASP A 93 6.31 8.92 -9.79
CA ASP A 93 7.56 8.31 -9.33
C ASP A 93 7.28 7.08 -8.43
N VAL A 94 6.34 7.19 -7.48
CA VAL A 94 5.90 6.05 -6.64
C VAL A 94 5.35 4.92 -7.49
N ASN A 95 4.57 5.20 -8.53
CA ASN A 95 4.07 4.18 -9.44
C ASN A 95 5.20 3.47 -10.19
N THR A 96 6.19 4.22 -10.67
CA THR A 96 7.38 3.64 -11.33
C THR A 96 8.13 2.72 -10.37
N ILE A 97 8.40 3.18 -9.16
CA ILE A 97 9.07 2.39 -8.11
C ILE A 97 8.26 1.13 -7.76
N THR A 98 6.93 1.24 -7.70
CA THR A 98 6.06 0.09 -7.40
C THR A 98 6.20 -1.00 -8.47
N GLU A 99 6.25 -0.63 -9.75
CA GLU A 99 6.44 -1.60 -10.84
C GLU A 99 7.85 -2.22 -10.84
N GLU A 100 8.87 -1.44 -10.47
CA GLU A 100 10.22 -1.98 -10.23
C GLU A 100 10.19 -3.02 -9.09
N PHE A 101 9.57 -2.68 -7.97
CA PHE A 101 9.53 -3.55 -6.80
C PHE A 101 8.72 -4.83 -7.00
N ARG A 102 7.66 -4.79 -7.80
CA ARG A 102 6.92 -6.00 -8.19
C ARG A 102 7.77 -7.03 -8.92
N LYS A 103 8.79 -6.56 -9.65
CA LYS A 103 9.70 -7.42 -10.43
C LYS A 103 10.90 -7.90 -9.63
N GLU A 104 11.42 -7.04 -8.74
CA GLU A 104 12.73 -7.24 -8.11
C GLU A 104 12.64 -7.73 -6.66
N LEU A 105 11.54 -7.45 -5.94
CA LEU A 105 11.42 -7.84 -4.55
C LEU A 105 10.70 -9.18 -4.39
N PRO A 106 11.09 -9.99 -3.39
CA PRO A 106 10.49 -11.30 -3.13
C PRO A 106 9.11 -11.19 -2.44
N TYR A 107 8.45 -10.04 -2.51
CA TYR A 107 7.14 -9.84 -1.90
C TYR A 107 6.01 -10.02 -2.91
N LYS A 108 4.87 -10.48 -2.42
CA LYS A 108 3.66 -10.58 -3.24
C LYS A 108 2.94 -9.25 -3.27
N PHE A 109 2.59 -8.77 -4.47
CA PHE A 109 1.85 -7.54 -4.67
C PHE A 109 0.46 -7.86 -5.18
N VAL A 110 -0.57 -7.44 -4.45
CA VAL A 110 -1.97 -7.71 -4.77
C VAL A 110 -2.69 -6.40 -5.07
N MET A 111 -3.30 -6.33 -6.24
CA MET A 111 -4.17 -5.24 -6.67
C MET A 111 -5.40 -5.83 -7.35
N VAL A 112 -6.58 -5.39 -6.93
CA VAL A 112 -7.86 -5.85 -7.50
C VAL A 112 -8.58 -4.66 -8.12
N ASP A 113 -9.13 -4.85 -9.32
CA ASP A 113 -9.85 -3.79 -10.02
C ASP A 113 -11.01 -3.26 -9.17
N ASN A 114 -11.17 -1.95 -9.19
CA ASN A 114 -12.21 -1.21 -8.47
C ASN A 114 -12.17 -1.26 -6.93
N LEU A 115 -11.12 -1.87 -6.32
CA LEU A 115 -10.95 -1.94 -4.86
C LEU A 115 -9.80 -1.05 -4.37
N GLU A 116 -9.91 -0.59 -3.14
CA GLU A 116 -8.80 0.01 -2.39
C GLU A 116 -8.03 -1.08 -1.62
N ALA A 117 -6.80 -0.78 -1.19
CA ALA A 117 -5.98 -1.70 -0.40
C ALA A 117 -6.70 -2.19 0.87
N ASP A 118 -7.48 -1.32 1.53
CA ASP A 118 -8.29 -1.68 2.70
C ASP A 118 -9.34 -2.76 2.39
N ASP A 119 -9.96 -2.71 1.19
CA ASP A 119 -10.92 -3.72 0.75
C ASP A 119 -10.24 -5.06 0.50
N VAL A 120 -9.07 -5.03 -0.17
CA VAL A 120 -8.25 -6.22 -0.43
C VAL A 120 -7.83 -6.86 0.89
N ILE A 121 -7.34 -6.06 1.85
CA ILE A 121 -6.98 -6.53 3.19
C ILE A 121 -8.18 -7.16 3.89
N ALA A 122 -9.34 -6.50 3.87
CA ALA A 122 -10.56 -7.01 4.51
C ALA A 122 -10.99 -8.35 3.92
N LEU A 123 -10.89 -8.52 2.60
CA LEU A 123 -11.21 -9.77 1.91
C LEU A 123 -10.22 -10.87 2.26
N LEU A 124 -8.92 -10.58 2.25
CA LEU A 124 -7.88 -11.52 2.66
C LEU A 124 -8.07 -11.97 4.11
N VAL A 125 -8.40 -11.04 5.02
CA VAL A 125 -8.69 -11.33 6.43
C VAL A 125 -9.91 -12.20 6.60
N LYS A 126 -11.01 -11.84 5.93
CA LYS A 126 -12.28 -12.56 6.05
C LYS A 126 -12.17 -14.00 5.58
N ASN A 127 -11.40 -14.21 4.53
CA ASN A 127 -11.17 -15.52 3.95
C ASN A 127 -9.91 -16.21 4.51
N ALA A 128 -9.30 -15.64 5.54
CA ALA A 128 -8.05 -16.09 6.15
C ALA A 128 -7.99 -17.54 6.63
N PRO A 129 -9.09 -18.22 7.06
CA PRO A 129 -9.05 -19.61 7.44
C PRO A 129 -8.69 -20.59 6.32
N GLU A 130 -8.78 -20.21 5.08
CA GLU A 130 -8.72 -21.10 3.91
C GLU A 130 -7.58 -20.80 2.89
N ILE A 131 -6.81 -19.68 3.04
CA ILE A 131 -5.70 -19.35 2.13
C ILE A 131 -4.38 -19.92 2.66
N SER A 132 -3.78 -20.87 1.97
CA SER A 132 -2.39 -21.25 2.19
C SER A 132 -1.45 -20.22 1.52
N GLU A 133 -0.20 -20.14 1.98
CA GLU A 133 0.82 -19.26 1.35
C GLU A 133 1.06 -19.58 -0.13
N GLN A 134 0.74 -20.80 -0.55
CA GLN A 134 0.86 -21.28 -1.93
C GLN A 134 -0.28 -20.78 -2.84
N ASP A 135 -1.45 -20.44 -2.26
CA ASP A 135 -2.61 -19.98 -3.01
C ASP A 135 -2.53 -18.50 -3.40
N ILE A 136 -1.58 -17.74 -2.85
CA ILE A 136 -1.31 -16.37 -3.27
C ILE A 136 -0.42 -16.39 -4.52
N GLY A 137 -1.01 -16.84 -5.63
CA GLY A 137 -0.40 -16.78 -6.95
C GLY A 137 -0.47 -15.37 -7.57
N ASP A 138 -0.01 -15.24 -8.82
CA ASP A 138 -0.03 -13.99 -9.59
C ASP A 138 -1.44 -13.48 -9.91
N ASP A 139 -2.48 -14.29 -9.71
CA ASP A 139 -3.89 -13.97 -9.98
C ASP A 139 -4.64 -13.66 -8.68
N ALA A 140 -4.72 -12.37 -8.35
CA ALA A 140 -5.48 -11.87 -7.20
C ALA A 140 -6.98 -12.26 -7.23
N ALA A 141 -7.53 -12.60 -8.40
CA ALA A 141 -8.91 -13.04 -8.55
C ALA A 141 -9.16 -14.45 -7.95
N ALA A 142 -8.16 -15.33 -7.94
CA ALA A 142 -8.25 -16.66 -7.37
C ALA A 142 -8.30 -16.63 -5.83
N ILE A 143 -7.71 -15.60 -5.21
CA ILE A 143 -7.64 -15.45 -3.74
C ILE A 143 -9.02 -15.15 -3.13
N LEU A 144 -9.94 -14.57 -3.91
CA LEU A 144 -11.28 -14.21 -3.45
C LEU A 144 -12.21 -15.41 -3.26
N SER A 145 -11.80 -16.59 -3.66
CA SER A 145 -12.64 -17.81 -3.61
C SER A 145 -12.27 -18.79 -2.48
N HIS A 146 -11.10 -18.65 -1.84
CA HIS A 146 -10.63 -19.62 -0.82
C HIS A 146 -9.83 -18.91 0.29
N GLY A 147 -10.16 -19.11 1.54
CA GLY A 147 -9.77 -18.31 2.66
C GLY A 147 -8.91 -18.91 3.76
N ASN A 148 -7.83 -18.33 4.24
CA ASN A 148 -7.33 -18.27 5.65
C ASN A 148 -6.08 -17.36 5.81
N VAL A 149 -6.20 -16.20 6.43
CA VAL A 149 -5.08 -15.28 6.69
C VAL A 149 -5.09 -14.80 8.15
N LYS A 150 -3.99 -15.02 8.89
CA LYS A 150 -3.78 -14.34 10.17
C LYS A 150 -3.19 -12.95 9.92
N VAL A 151 -3.84 -11.90 10.43
CA VAL A 151 -3.51 -10.51 10.17
C VAL A 151 -2.80 -9.90 11.36
N ALA A 152 -1.63 -9.32 11.13
CA ALA A 152 -1.08 -8.29 11.99
C ALA A 152 -1.49 -6.92 11.42
N ALA A 153 -2.68 -6.44 11.78
CA ALA A 153 -3.08 -5.07 11.49
C ALA A 153 -2.34 -4.14 12.43
N GLN A 154 -1.40 -3.37 11.92
CA GLN A 154 -0.87 -2.24 12.68
C GLN A 154 -1.91 -1.13 12.64
N GLN A 155 -2.74 -1.03 13.69
CA GLN A 155 -3.54 0.16 13.93
C GLN A 155 -2.58 1.34 14.05
N GLY A 156 -2.66 2.26 13.08
CA GLY A 156 -1.97 3.53 13.17
C GLY A 156 -2.38 4.21 14.48
N CYS A 157 -1.39 4.53 15.30
CA CYS A 157 -1.56 5.25 16.55
C CYS A 157 -2.31 6.56 16.26
N ARG A 158 -3.60 6.61 16.59
CA ARG A 158 -4.32 7.87 16.72
C ARG A 158 -3.87 8.49 18.05
N ARG A 159 -3.11 9.54 17.98
CA ARG A 159 -3.04 10.60 18.97
C ARG A 159 -3.19 11.94 18.27
#